data_e1a190adf835f1044e51f63156d7a56d
#
_entry.id   e1a190adf835f1044e51f63156d7a56d
#
_cell.length_a   1.000
_cell.length_b   1.000
_cell.length_c   1.000
_cell.angle_alpha   90.00
_cell.angle_beta   90.00
_cell.angle_gamma   90.00
#
_symmetry.space_group_name_H-M   'P 1'
#
loop_
_entity.id
_entity.type
_entity.pdbx_description
1 polymer ?
#
loop_
_entity_poly.entity_id
_entity_poly.type
_entity_poly.pdbx_seq_one_letter_code
_entity_poly.pdbx_strand_id
1 'polypeptide(L)'
;KMIGKTDYDYSPDFLADGFYADDQRVIRTGQAIHNQIELVPSADGSLDWLCTTKVPLFDNDDAVIGLAGVARMIRDSDTVYAEHPEMRRIVNHVRAHYREKLSVAGIAEVGGISVSSQERLFKKTFGLTPLMYLRRTRLNAACKMLRETAVGLAEIAVQCGFNDQTNMTRAFRQELKITPLKYRRSFSEAAAPRNQRKTSMVLR
;
A
#
# COMPACT_ATOMS: atom_id res chain seq x y z
N LYS A 1 -13.23 7.66 -18.58
CA LYS A 1 -14.61 7.35 -18.21
C LYS A 1 -14.62 6.05 -17.43
N MET A 2 -15.03 6.05 -16.17
CA MET A 2 -14.93 4.86 -15.25
C MET A 2 -16.19 3.98 -15.29
N ILE A 3 -17.32 4.51 -15.78
CA ILE A 3 -18.58 3.76 -15.84
C ILE A 3 -18.43 2.50 -16.69
N GLY A 4 -18.84 1.36 -16.15
CA GLY A 4 -18.71 0.04 -16.76
C GLY A 4 -17.33 -0.60 -16.64
N LYS A 5 -16.46 -0.02 -15.83
CA LYS A 5 -15.12 -0.52 -15.52
C LYS A 5 -15.07 -1.07 -14.10
N THR A 6 -14.13 -1.96 -13.86
CA THR A 6 -13.85 -2.57 -12.56
C THR A 6 -12.41 -2.31 -12.16
N ASP A 7 -12.05 -2.66 -10.92
CA ASP A 7 -10.66 -2.56 -10.46
C ASP A 7 -9.68 -3.36 -11.31
N TYR A 8 -10.13 -4.45 -11.94
CA TYR A 8 -9.32 -5.27 -12.86
C TYR A 8 -8.94 -4.54 -14.16
N ASP A 9 -9.65 -3.46 -14.52
CA ASP A 9 -9.31 -2.62 -15.67
C ASP A 9 -8.13 -1.68 -15.38
N TYR A 10 -7.90 -1.37 -14.10
CA TYR A 10 -6.95 -0.35 -13.65
C TYR A 10 -5.81 -0.89 -12.78
N SER A 11 -6.01 -2.04 -12.16
CA SER A 11 -5.07 -2.63 -11.21
C SER A 11 -4.64 -4.03 -11.64
N PRO A 12 -3.43 -4.47 -11.29
CA PRO A 12 -3.06 -5.89 -11.40
C PRO A 12 -4.01 -6.77 -10.57
N ASP A 13 -4.31 -7.98 -11.05
CA ASP A 13 -5.28 -8.91 -10.47
C ASP A 13 -5.09 -9.08 -8.94
N PHE A 14 -3.84 -9.21 -8.48
CA PHE A 14 -3.56 -9.42 -7.05
C PHE A 14 -3.96 -8.25 -6.14
N LEU A 15 -4.09 -7.04 -6.68
CA LEU A 15 -4.64 -5.87 -5.95
C LEU A 15 -6.16 -5.80 -6.13
N ALA A 16 -6.64 -5.99 -7.37
CA ALA A 16 -8.05 -5.97 -7.68
C ALA A 16 -8.84 -7.03 -6.91
N ASP A 17 -8.28 -8.25 -6.73
CA ASP A 17 -8.86 -9.31 -5.88
C ASP A 17 -9.12 -8.82 -4.45
N GLY A 18 -8.19 -8.06 -3.87
CA GLY A 18 -8.33 -7.49 -2.54
C GLY A 18 -9.44 -6.44 -2.46
N PHE A 19 -9.48 -5.51 -3.43
CA PHE A 19 -10.49 -4.47 -3.49
C PHE A 19 -11.89 -5.06 -3.67
N TYR A 20 -12.02 -6.01 -4.58
CA TYR A 20 -13.27 -6.73 -4.83
C TYR A 20 -13.77 -7.50 -3.59
N ALA A 21 -12.87 -8.21 -2.90
CA ALA A 21 -13.23 -8.96 -1.68
C ALA A 21 -13.75 -8.03 -0.58
N ASP A 22 -13.15 -6.85 -0.41
CA ASP A 22 -13.57 -5.86 0.56
C ASP A 22 -14.92 -5.23 0.16
N ASP A 23 -15.14 -4.92 -1.11
CA ASP A 23 -16.42 -4.42 -1.61
C ASP A 23 -17.54 -5.44 -1.39
N GLN A 24 -17.30 -6.70 -1.74
CA GLN A 24 -18.26 -7.78 -1.49
C GLN A 24 -18.56 -7.97 0.01
N ARG A 25 -17.56 -7.77 0.87
CA ARG A 25 -17.77 -7.81 2.32
C ARG A 25 -18.73 -6.70 2.78
N VAL A 26 -18.50 -5.46 2.34
CA VAL A 26 -19.37 -4.31 2.69
C VAL A 26 -20.79 -4.55 2.19
N ILE A 27 -20.95 -4.95 0.94
CA ILE A 27 -22.27 -5.19 0.33
C ILE A 27 -23.03 -6.31 1.05
N ARG A 28 -22.34 -7.42 1.34
CA ARG A 28 -22.98 -8.58 1.98
C ARG A 28 -23.32 -8.36 3.44
N THR A 29 -22.49 -7.64 4.19
CA THR A 29 -22.65 -7.49 5.64
C THR A 29 -23.36 -6.20 6.04
N GLY A 30 -23.48 -5.22 5.15
CA GLY A 30 -23.95 -3.88 5.49
C GLY A 30 -23.03 -3.13 6.46
N GLN A 31 -21.81 -3.63 6.69
CA GLN A 31 -20.87 -3.03 7.63
C GLN A 31 -19.78 -2.23 6.91
N ALA A 32 -19.56 -1.01 7.36
CA ALA A 32 -18.51 -0.16 6.82
C ALA A 32 -17.11 -0.67 7.15
N ILE A 33 -16.18 -0.41 6.25
CA ILE A 33 -14.74 -0.54 6.47
C ILE A 33 -14.19 0.86 6.69
N HIS A 34 -13.54 1.09 7.84
CA HIS A 34 -12.98 2.40 8.18
C HIS A 34 -11.47 2.36 8.21
N ASN A 35 -10.85 3.39 7.60
CA ASN A 35 -9.41 3.65 7.68
C ASN A 35 -8.54 2.43 7.31
N GLN A 36 -8.98 1.61 6.35
CA GLN A 36 -8.18 0.51 5.84
C GLN A 36 -7.03 1.06 5.00
N ILE A 37 -5.83 0.51 5.25
CA ILE A 37 -4.66 0.91 4.49
C ILE A 37 -4.51 -0.01 3.29
N GLU A 38 -4.59 0.55 2.12
CA GLU A 38 -4.52 -0.16 0.84
C GLU A 38 -3.35 0.34 -0.02
N LEU A 39 -2.85 -0.52 -0.88
CA LEU A 39 -1.87 -0.18 -1.88
C LEU A 39 -2.57 -0.05 -3.23
N VAL A 40 -2.50 1.12 -3.84
CA VAL A 40 -3.23 1.44 -5.07
C VAL A 40 -2.26 1.91 -6.15
N PRO A 41 -2.42 1.49 -7.41
CA PRO A 41 -1.61 1.99 -8.51
C PRO A 41 -1.84 3.49 -8.73
N SER A 42 -0.76 4.23 -8.83
CA SER A 42 -0.76 5.63 -9.27
C SER A 42 -0.77 5.74 -10.79
N ALA A 43 -1.08 6.92 -11.31
CA ALA A 43 -1.13 7.19 -12.76
C ALA A 43 0.23 6.97 -13.46
N ASP A 44 1.33 7.16 -12.74
CA ASP A 44 2.70 6.90 -13.23
C ASP A 44 3.12 5.43 -13.12
N GLY A 45 2.19 4.55 -12.68
CA GLY A 45 2.46 3.12 -12.45
C GLY A 45 3.19 2.83 -11.13
N SER A 46 3.46 3.84 -10.30
CA SER A 46 3.92 3.61 -8.92
C SER A 46 2.78 3.06 -8.08
N LEU A 47 3.09 2.65 -6.85
CA LEU A 47 2.08 2.23 -5.88
C LEU A 47 2.06 3.23 -4.73
N ASP A 48 0.88 3.77 -4.46
CA ASP A 48 0.65 4.66 -3.33
C ASP A 48 -0.12 3.95 -2.22
N TRP A 49 0.22 4.27 -0.99
CA TRP A 49 -0.54 3.85 0.17
C TRP A 49 -1.69 4.83 0.42
N LEU A 50 -2.92 4.30 0.38
CA LEU A 50 -4.12 5.05 0.68
C LEU A 50 -4.75 4.56 1.97
N CYS A 51 -5.38 5.49 2.68
CA CYS A 51 -6.28 5.19 3.77
C CYS A 51 -7.70 5.30 3.23
N THR A 52 -8.37 4.15 3.11
CA THR A 52 -9.68 4.02 2.47
C THR A 52 -10.77 3.76 3.51
N THR A 53 -11.90 4.41 3.36
CA THR A 53 -13.13 4.11 4.08
C THR A 53 -14.19 3.75 3.05
N LYS A 54 -14.85 2.61 3.23
CA LYS A 54 -15.94 2.12 2.38
C LYS A 54 -17.21 2.01 3.23
N VAL A 55 -18.28 2.61 2.80
CA VAL A 55 -19.57 2.60 3.50
C VAL A 55 -20.66 2.03 2.59
N PRO A 56 -21.59 1.21 3.12
CA PRO A 56 -22.71 0.71 2.35
C PRO A 56 -23.69 1.85 2.04
N LEU A 57 -24.35 1.74 0.90
CA LEU A 57 -25.47 2.58 0.51
C LEU A 57 -26.73 1.75 0.61
N PHE A 58 -27.75 2.29 1.26
CA PHE A 58 -29.03 1.64 1.49
C PHE A 58 -30.14 2.29 0.66
N ASP A 59 -31.13 1.52 0.28
CA ASP A 59 -32.39 2.05 -0.23
C ASP A 59 -33.37 2.39 0.91
N ASN A 60 -34.62 2.72 0.54
CA ASN A 60 -35.67 3.07 1.50
C ASN A 60 -36.16 1.87 2.34
N ASP A 61 -35.86 0.65 1.91
CA ASP A 61 -36.25 -0.60 2.56
C ASP A 61 -35.07 -1.23 3.35
N ASP A 62 -34.01 -0.43 3.64
CA ASP A 62 -32.76 -0.83 4.32
C ASP A 62 -31.98 -1.94 3.59
N ALA A 63 -32.22 -2.17 2.30
CA ALA A 63 -31.43 -3.08 1.51
C ALA A 63 -30.15 -2.40 0.99
N VAL A 64 -29.02 -3.10 1.02
CA VAL A 64 -27.76 -2.57 0.49
C VAL A 64 -27.80 -2.59 -1.03
N ILE A 65 -27.79 -1.41 -1.65
CA ILE A 65 -27.84 -1.21 -3.11
C ILE A 65 -26.47 -0.92 -3.72
N GLY A 66 -25.45 -0.74 -2.89
CA GLY A 66 -24.10 -0.43 -3.34
C GLY A 66 -23.20 0.01 -2.20
N LEU A 67 -22.07 0.61 -2.54
CA LEU A 67 -21.17 1.22 -1.58
C LEU A 67 -20.60 2.54 -2.10
N ALA A 68 -20.16 3.40 -1.17
CA ALA A 68 -19.35 4.59 -1.46
C ALA A 68 -17.99 4.44 -0.80
N GLY A 69 -16.93 4.84 -1.51
CA GLY A 69 -15.56 4.83 -1.02
C GLY A 69 -14.94 6.21 -1.01
N VAL A 70 -14.20 6.51 0.07
CA VAL A 70 -13.32 7.68 0.15
C VAL A 70 -11.92 7.19 0.44
N ALA A 71 -10.98 7.54 -0.42
CA ALA A 71 -9.58 7.22 -0.26
C ALA A 71 -8.77 8.53 -0.13
N ARG A 72 -7.90 8.59 0.88
CA ARG A 72 -6.92 9.67 1.05
C ARG A 72 -5.52 9.11 0.95
N MET A 73 -4.66 9.76 0.22
CA MET A 73 -3.25 9.39 0.18
C MET A 73 -2.63 9.53 1.57
N ILE A 74 -1.84 8.53 1.98
CA ILE A 74 -0.95 8.65 3.14
C ILE A 74 0.30 9.41 2.67
N ARG A 75 0.06 10.61 2.15
CA ARG A 75 1.11 11.59 1.84
C ARG A 75 1.19 12.61 2.96
N ASP A 76 2.26 13.38 2.91
CA ASP A 76 2.43 14.56 3.72
C ASP A 76 1.25 15.52 3.51
N SER A 77 0.20 15.39 4.33
CA SER A 77 -0.77 16.48 4.39
C SER A 77 -0.12 17.61 5.18
N ASP A 78 0.12 18.73 4.54
CA ASP A 78 0.69 19.93 5.17
C ASP A 78 -0.06 20.33 6.46
N THR A 79 -1.35 20.04 6.53
CA THR A 79 -2.19 20.28 7.70
C THR A 79 -1.82 19.42 8.91
N VAL A 80 -1.52 18.11 8.74
CA VAL A 80 -1.07 17.24 9.83
C VAL A 80 0.28 17.69 10.38
N TYR A 81 1.16 18.17 9.50
CA TYR A 81 2.48 18.63 9.91
C TYR A 81 2.48 20.05 10.49
N ALA A 82 1.47 20.87 10.20
CA ALA A 82 1.26 22.15 10.86
C ALA A 82 0.90 21.95 12.34
N GLU A 83 0.04 20.97 12.63
CA GLU A 83 -0.34 20.64 14.00
C GLU A 83 0.70 19.80 14.76
N HIS A 84 1.51 19.01 14.03
CA HIS A 84 2.47 18.05 14.58
C HIS A 84 3.84 18.14 13.89
N PRO A 85 4.63 19.19 14.16
CA PRO A 85 5.95 19.38 13.53
C PRO A 85 6.94 18.25 13.85
N GLU A 86 6.80 17.58 15.01
CA GLU A 86 7.55 16.38 15.36
C GLU A 86 7.28 15.22 14.37
N MET A 87 6.05 15.06 13.91
CA MET A 87 5.69 14.06 12.93
C MET A 87 6.40 14.31 11.60
N ARG A 88 6.46 15.56 11.16
CA ARG A 88 7.18 15.95 9.93
C ARG A 88 8.66 15.58 10.03
N ARG A 89 9.32 15.89 11.15
CA ARG A 89 10.73 15.50 11.36
C ARG A 89 10.93 14.00 11.26
N ILE A 90 10.07 13.22 11.93
CA ILE A 90 10.12 11.76 11.93
C ILE A 90 9.93 11.20 10.52
N VAL A 91 8.88 11.62 9.82
CA VAL A 91 8.56 11.12 8.47
C VAL A 91 9.69 11.44 7.49
N ASN A 92 10.20 12.68 7.51
CA ASN A 92 11.30 13.08 6.66
C ASN A 92 12.57 12.27 6.96
N HIS A 93 12.87 12.04 8.24
CA HIS A 93 13.99 11.21 8.65
C HIS A 93 13.84 9.76 8.15
N VAL A 94 12.68 9.14 8.37
CA VAL A 94 12.43 7.77 7.90
C VAL A 94 12.56 7.69 6.37
N ARG A 95 12.06 8.66 5.63
CA ARG A 95 12.17 8.69 4.16
C ARG A 95 13.60 8.89 3.66
N ALA A 96 14.39 9.70 4.35
CA ALA A 96 15.79 9.92 3.99
C ALA A 96 16.67 8.72 4.34
N HIS A 97 16.37 8.03 5.45
CA HIS A 97 17.23 7.03 6.07
C HIS A 97 16.63 5.61 6.10
N TYR A 98 15.54 5.32 5.35
CA TYR A 98 14.87 4.01 5.39
C TYR A 98 15.79 2.82 5.07
N ARG A 99 16.89 3.05 4.36
CA ARG A 99 17.88 2.02 4.03
C ARG A 99 18.73 1.61 5.23
N GLU A 100 18.83 2.47 6.23
CA GLU A 100 19.63 2.28 7.42
C GLU A 100 18.89 1.47 8.48
N LYS A 101 19.63 0.98 9.49
CA LYS A 101 19.03 0.31 10.63
C LYS A 101 18.41 1.33 11.59
N LEU A 102 17.12 1.61 11.43
CA LEU A 102 16.37 2.50 12.32
C LEU A 102 15.69 1.71 13.44
N SER A 103 15.79 2.21 14.67
CA SER A 103 15.07 1.71 15.84
C SER A 103 13.89 2.60 16.19
N VAL A 104 12.88 2.06 16.88
CA VAL A 104 11.71 2.87 17.35
C VAL A 104 12.18 4.02 18.22
N ALA A 105 13.13 3.75 19.14
CA ALA A 105 13.68 4.77 20.03
C ALA A 105 14.42 5.87 19.26
N GLY A 106 15.29 5.50 18.30
CA GLY A 106 16.00 6.49 17.48
C GLY A 106 15.06 7.35 16.64
N ILE A 107 13.99 6.74 16.09
CA ILE A 107 12.98 7.51 15.35
C ILE A 107 12.24 8.49 16.28
N ALA A 108 11.93 8.09 17.53
CA ALA A 108 11.27 8.96 18.51
C ALA A 108 12.16 10.13 18.94
N GLU A 109 13.46 9.88 19.10
CA GLU A 109 14.48 10.88 19.42
C GLU A 109 14.55 11.98 18.36
N VAL A 110 14.51 11.63 17.09
CA VAL A 110 14.45 12.60 15.97
C VAL A 110 13.23 13.51 16.08
N GLY A 111 12.11 12.98 16.53
CA GLY A 111 10.89 13.75 16.79
C GLY A 111 10.98 14.63 18.03
N GLY A 112 11.89 14.35 18.95
CA GLY A 112 11.96 14.97 20.27
C GLY A 112 10.77 14.56 21.16
N ILE A 113 10.24 13.34 20.99
CA ILE A 113 9.09 12.81 21.73
C ILE A 113 9.37 11.41 22.26
N SER A 114 8.61 10.99 23.27
CA SER A 114 8.71 9.62 23.79
C SER A 114 8.22 8.58 22.79
N VAL A 115 8.70 7.34 22.91
CA VAL A 115 8.24 6.21 22.07
C VAL A 115 6.70 6.07 22.14
N SER A 116 6.12 6.14 23.33
CA SER A 116 4.65 6.03 23.50
C SER A 116 3.89 7.16 22.81
N SER A 117 4.42 8.40 22.87
CA SER A 117 3.83 9.54 22.17
C SER A 117 3.92 9.38 20.66
N GLN A 118 5.06 8.88 20.16
CA GLN A 118 5.27 8.57 18.76
C GLN A 118 4.27 7.50 18.26
N GLU A 119 4.14 6.39 18.97
CA GLU A 119 3.23 5.32 18.60
C GLU A 119 1.77 5.77 18.54
N ARG A 120 1.33 6.54 19.54
CA ARG A 120 0.00 7.13 19.58
C ARG A 120 -0.22 8.10 18.41
N LEU A 121 0.75 8.95 18.12
CA LEU A 121 0.68 9.91 17.03
C LEU A 121 0.62 9.22 15.67
N PHE A 122 1.48 8.22 15.43
CA PHE A 122 1.46 7.43 14.20
C PHE A 122 0.14 6.68 14.02
N LYS A 123 -0.38 6.08 15.10
CA LYS A 123 -1.67 5.38 15.07
C LYS A 123 -2.82 6.33 14.74
N LYS A 124 -2.83 7.52 15.35
CA LYS A 124 -3.85 8.56 15.08
C LYS A 124 -3.78 9.06 13.64
N THR A 125 -2.58 9.34 13.16
CA THR A 125 -2.37 10.01 11.85
C THR A 125 -2.45 9.05 10.68
N PHE A 126 -1.78 7.90 10.78
CA PHE A 126 -1.61 6.96 9.67
C PHE A 126 -2.32 5.61 9.89
N GLY A 127 -2.85 5.34 11.09
CA GLY A 127 -3.37 4.02 11.44
C GLY A 127 -2.28 2.94 11.59
N LEU A 128 -1.01 3.33 11.61
CA LEU A 128 0.17 2.45 11.58
C LEU A 128 1.05 2.67 12.81
N THR A 129 1.93 1.71 13.08
CA THR A 129 3.08 1.94 13.95
C THR A 129 4.26 2.53 13.17
N PRO A 130 5.24 3.19 13.83
CA PRO A 130 6.43 3.72 13.17
C PRO A 130 7.22 2.67 12.38
N LEU A 131 7.36 1.45 12.92
CA LEU A 131 8.04 0.35 12.21
C LEU A 131 7.25 -0.16 11.00
N MET A 132 5.92 -0.17 11.08
CA MET A 132 5.10 -0.49 9.91
C MET A 132 5.26 0.57 8.82
N TYR A 133 5.33 1.85 9.20
CA TYR A 133 5.60 2.93 8.26
C TYR A 133 6.97 2.77 7.59
N LEU A 134 8.03 2.52 8.37
CA LEU A 134 9.37 2.24 7.84
C LEU A 134 9.35 1.03 6.89
N ARG A 135 8.72 -0.08 7.29
CA ARG A 135 8.62 -1.29 6.46
C ARG A 135 7.92 -1.01 5.14
N ARG A 136 6.84 -0.21 5.14
CA ARG A 136 6.11 0.19 3.94
C ARG A 136 6.92 1.12 3.04
N THR A 137 7.70 2.03 3.61
CA THR A 137 8.63 2.87 2.86
C THR A 137 9.65 2.01 2.10
N ARG A 138 10.24 1.00 2.77
CA ARG A 138 11.15 0.02 2.16
C ARG A 138 10.48 -0.80 1.06
N LEU A 139 9.25 -1.24 1.33
CA LEU A 139 8.47 -2.03 0.38
C LEU A 139 8.18 -1.24 -0.89
N ASN A 140 7.80 0.03 -0.79
CA ASN A 140 7.59 0.91 -1.94
C ASN A 140 8.87 1.08 -2.78
N ALA A 141 10.01 1.28 -2.12
CA ALA A 141 11.30 1.35 -2.81
C ALA A 141 11.61 0.04 -3.55
N ALA A 142 11.37 -1.12 -2.93
CA ALA A 142 11.57 -2.42 -3.55
C ALA A 142 10.61 -2.65 -4.72
N CYS A 143 9.34 -2.27 -4.60
CA CYS A 143 8.36 -2.32 -5.69
C CYS A 143 8.82 -1.50 -6.90
N LYS A 144 9.33 -0.29 -6.66
CA LYS A 144 9.89 0.56 -7.71
C LYS A 144 11.06 -0.12 -8.41
N MET A 145 12.04 -0.61 -7.67
CA MET A 145 13.22 -1.28 -8.24
C MET A 145 12.85 -2.55 -9.02
N LEU A 146 11.88 -3.34 -8.51
CA LEU A 146 11.41 -4.55 -9.19
C LEU A 146 10.80 -4.27 -10.56
N ARG A 147 10.18 -3.11 -10.75
CA ARG A 147 9.57 -2.70 -12.03
C ARG A 147 10.58 -2.06 -12.99
N GLU A 148 11.48 -1.25 -12.44
CA GLU A 148 12.34 -0.37 -13.23
C GLU A 148 13.70 -1.00 -13.55
N THR A 149 14.06 -2.10 -12.87
CA THR A 149 15.40 -2.69 -13.02
C THR A 149 15.36 -4.22 -13.13
N ALA A 150 16.41 -4.80 -13.70
CA ALA A 150 16.65 -6.23 -13.72
C ALA A 150 17.49 -6.72 -12.52
N VAL A 151 17.77 -5.87 -11.55
CA VAL A 151 18.59 -6.17 -10.36
C VAL A 151 18.04 -7.38 -9.61
N GLY A 152 18.93 -8.23 -9.09
CA GLY A 152 18.60 -9.45 -8.34
C GLY A 152 17.82 -9.16 -7.05
N LEU A 153 16.97 -10.11 -6.63
CA LEU A 153 16.11 -9.91 -5.46
C LEU A 153 16.91 -9.70 -4.16
N ALA A 154 18.05 -10.39 -4.00
CA ALA A 154 18.90 -10.24 -2.84
C ALA A 154 19.50 -8.84 -2.75
N GLU A 155 19.95 -8.31 -3.87
CA GLU A 155 20.52 -6.97 -3.96
C GLU A 155 19.45 -5.89 -3.74
N ILE A 156 18.25 -6.04 -4.33
CA ILE A 156 17.12 -5.14 -4.06
C ILE A 156 16.80 -5.11 -2.57
N ALA A 157 16.78 -6.28 -1.90
CA ALA A 157 16.51 -6.33 -0.48
C ALA A 157 17.49 -5.46 0.31
N VAL A 158 18.79 -5.60 0.06
CA VAL A 158 19.83 -4.82 0.74
C VAL A 158 19.70 -3.33 0.40
N GLN A 159 19.55 -2.98 -0.87
CA GLN A 159 19.43 -1.58 -1.31
C GLN A 159 18.18 -0.88 -0.76
N CYS A 160 17.13 -1.65 -0.44
CA CYS A 160 15.91 -1.12 0.17
C CYS A 160 15.89 -1.20 1.71
N GLY A 161 17.01 -1.59 2.34
CA GLY A 161 17.15 -1.62 3.80
C GLY A 161 16.54 -2.83 4.49
N PHE A 162 16.20 -3.89 3.75
CA PHE A 162 15.88 -5.18 4.36
C PHE A 162 17.18 -5.91 4.75
N ASN A 163 17.12 -6.69 5.84
CA ASN A 163 18.29 -7.45 6.27
C ASN A 163 18.75 -8.47 5.22
N ASP A 164 17.78 -9.07 4.51
CA ASP A 164 18.01 -10.09 3.49
C ASP A 164 16.78 -10.25 2.58
N GLN A 165 16.92 -11.06 1.54
CA GLN A 165 15.85 -11.39 0.60
C GLN A 165 14.64 -12.06 1.29
N THR A 166 14.87 -12.85 2.34
CA THR A 166 13.80 -13.55 3.08
C THR A 166 12.91 -12.57 3.81
N ASN A 167 13.51 -11.58 4.46
CA ASN A 167 12.79 -10.49 5.12
C ASN A 167 11.97 -9.66 4.12
N MET A 168 12.53 -9.31 2.97
CA MET A 168 11.81 -8.64 1.89
C MET A 168 10.65 -9.50 1.39
N THR A 169 10.87 -10.78 1.12
CA THR A 169 9.83 -11.71 0.65
C THR A 169 8.69 -11.85 1.65
N ARG A 170 9.02 -11.88 2.95
CA ARG A 170 8.01 -11.91 4.03
C ARG A 170 7.18 -10.64 4.04
N ALA A 171 7.80 -9.47 3.89
CA ALA A 171 7.10 -8.19 3.80
C ALA A 171 6.14 -8.16 2.59
N PHE A 172 6.59 -8.60 1.42
CA PHE A 172 5.73 -8.72 0.22
C PHE A 172 4.52 -9.62 0.46
N ARG A 173 4.72 -10.82 1.05
CA ARG A 173 3.62 -11.74 1.35
C ARG A 173 2.63 -11.16 2.37
N GLN A 174 3.12 -10.46 3.38
CA GLN A 174 2.28 -9.87 4.42
C GLN A 174 1.44 -8.70 3.90
N GLU A 175 2.05 -7.78 3.14
CA GLU A 175 1.39 -6.55 2.69
C GLU A 175 0.69 -6.71 1.32
N LEU A 176 1.30 -7.45 0.38
CA LEU A 176 0.83 -7.56 -1.01
C LEU A 176 0.27 -8.95 -1.36
N LYS A 177 0.32 -9.92 -0.42
CA LYS A 177 -0.14 -11.31 -0.60
C LYS A 177 0.55 -12.08 -1.73
N ILE A 178 1.60 -11.53 -2.33
CA ILE A 178 2.40 -12.16 -3.40
C ILE A 178 3.90 -12.15 -3.06
N THR A 179 4.70 -12.82 -3.89
CA THR A 179 6.17 -12.78 -3.78
C THR A 179 6.76 -11.64 -4.63
N PRO A 180 7.98 -11.14 -4.31
CA PRO A 180 8.66 -10.15 -5.15
C PRO A 180 8.81 -10.56 -6.61
N LEU A 181 9.07 -11.85 -6.87
CA LEU A 181 9.19 -12.37 -8.23
C LEU A 181 7.85 -12.33 -8.98
N LYS A 182 6.75 -12.73 -8.31
CA LYS A 182 5.41 -12.64 -8.90
C LYS A 182 5.05 -11.17 -9.17
N TYR A 183 5.38 -10.27 -8.23
CA TYR A 183 5.19 -8.83 -8.41
C TYR A 183 5.91 -8.31 -9.67
N ARG A 184 7.21 -8.62 -9.83
CA ARG A 184 7.98 -8.23 -11.03
C ARG A 184 7.32 -8.71 -12.32
N ARG A 185 6.90 -9.99 -12.37
CA ARG A 185 6.25 -10.59 -13.55
C ARG A 185 4.93 -9.91 -13.89
N SER A 186 4.08 -9.64 -12.91
CA SER A 186 2.78 -9.00 -13.13
C SER A 186 2.90 -7.64 -13.83
N PHE A 187 3.93 -6.87 -13.54
CA PHE A 187 4.17 -5.58 -14.19
C PHE A 187 4.89 -5.71 -15.53
N SER A 188 5.74 -6.71 -15.72
CA SER A 188 6.36 -7.00 -17.03
C SER A 188 5.32 -7.49 -18.04
N GLU A 189 4.35 -8.32 -17.61
CA GLU A 189 3.24 -8.80 -18.43
C GLU A 189 2.20 -7.70 -18.71
N ALA A 190 2.01 -6.74 -17.79
CA ALA A 190 1.13 -5.60 -17.99
C ALA A 190 1.66 -4.61 -19.03
N ALA A 191 2.98 -4.52 -19.21
CA ALA A 191 3.62 -3.72 -20.25
C ALA A 191 3.52 -4.34 -21.65
N ALA A 192 3.19 -5.64 -21.78
CA ALA A 192 2.97 -6.29 -23.06
C ALA A 192 1.59 -5.89 -23.65
N PRO A 193 1.50 -5.59 -24.96
CA PRO A 193 0.24 -5.18 -25.58
C PRO A 193 -0.85 -6.24 -25.39
N ARG A 194 -2.04 -5.81 -24.98
CA ARG A 194 -3.22 -6.64 -24.61
C ARG A 194 -3.64 -7.72 -25.63
N ASN A 195 -3.12 -7.68 -26.87
CA ASN A 195 -3.47 -8.64 -27.94
C ASN A 195 -2.90 -10.05 -27.73
N GLN A 196 -1.95 -10.25 -26.81
CA GLN A 196 -1.37 -11.59 -26.58
C GLN A 196 -1.99 -12.33 -25.37
N ARG A 197 -2.86 -11.69 -24.58
CA ARG A 197 -3.45 -12.30 -23.36
C ARG A 197 -4.61 -13.27 -23.64
N LYS A 198 -5.22 -13.25 -24.83
CA LYS A 198 -6.38 -14.11 -25.15
C LYS A 198 -6.04 -15.47 -25.71
N THR A 199 -4.79 -15.77 -26.04
CA THR A 199 -4.43 -17.03 -26.73
C THR A 199 -4.04 -18.18 -25.77
N SER A 200 -3.83 -17.93 -24.48
CA SER A 200 -3.45 -19.00 -23.54
C SER A 200 -4.59 -19.58 -22.70
N MET A 201 -5.84 -19.16 -22.93
CA MET A 201 -7.00 -19.60 -22.13
C MET A 201 -8.03 -20.45 -22.90
N VAL A 202 -7.65 -20.95 -24.08
CA VAL A 202 -8.46 -21.91 -24.83
C VAL A 202 -7.57 -23.09 -25.18
N LEU A 203 -7.35 -24.00 -24.25
CA LEU A 203 -7.02 -25.43 -24.44
C LEU A 203 -6.78 -26.07 -23.05
N ARG A 204 -7.88 -26.40 -22.35
CA ARG A 204 -8.06 -27.67 -21.62
C ARG A 204 -9.49 -27.76 -21.11
#